data_3e5385a8cdd3020f7ceb2061192bbce1
#
_entry.id   3e5385a8cdd3020f7ceb2061192bbce1
#
_cell.length_a   1.000
_cell.length_b   1.000
_cell.length_c   1.000
_cell.angle_alpha   90.00
_cell.angle_beta   90.00
_cell.angle_gamma   90.00
#
_symmetry.space_group_name_H-M   'P 1'
#
loop_
_entity.id
_entity.type
_entity.pdbx_description
1 polymer ?
#
loop_
_entity_poly.entity_id
_entity_poly.type
_entity_poly.pdbx_seq_one_letter_code
_entity_poly.pdbx_strand_id
1 'polypeptide(L)'
;TPPHAQNSAIFLTIFNNTDKDIALISAKSDISEVSELHTHIHKDGKMMMQKIPEIIIKAHSSTELKSGGYHIMLLKLKKPIIKDTKVNLDLKFNNHKTIELKNIDSKEF
;
A
#
# COMPACT_ATOMS: atom_id res chain seq x y z
N THR A 1 7.93 11.34 2.15
CA THR A 1 9.12 10.46 2.27
C THR A 1 10.36 11.33 2.25
N PRO A 2 11.23 11.25 3.25
CA PRO A 2 12.46 12.03 3.27
C PRO A 2 13.38 11.66 2.10
N PRO A 3 14.16 12.62 1.57
CA PRO A 3 15.21 12.31 0.61
C PRO A 3 16.16 11.28 1.24
N HIS A 4 16.72 10.39 0.47
CA HIS A 4 17.65 9.34 0.92
C HIS A 4 16.99 8.26 1.78
N ALA A 5 15.68 8.26 1.98
CA ALA A 5 15.01 7.14 2.64
C ALA A 5 15.13 5.89 1.78
N GLN A 6 15.31 4.73 2.43
CA GLN A 6 15.37 3.44 1.73
C GLN A 6 14.00 2.78 1.62
N ASN A 7 13.04 3.25 2.40
CA ASN A 7 11.69 2.71 2.45
C ASN A 7 10.68 3.84 2.38
N SER A 8 9.52 3.54 1.86
CA SER A 8 8.40 4.48 1.82
C SER A 8 7.08 3.74 2.03
N ALA A 9 6.01 4.48 2.21
CA ALA A 9 4.66 3.92 2.34
C ALA A 9 3.72 4.61 1.38
N ILE A 10 2.73 3.86 0.87
CA ILE A 10 1.69 4.41 0.02
C ILE A 10 0.37 4.34 0.76
N PHE A 11 -0.38 5.44 0.72
CA PHE A 11 -1.69 5.58 1.32
C PHE A 11 -2.71 5.88 0.22
N LEU A 12 -3.83 5.16 0.23
CA LEU A 12 -4.91 5.37 -0.73
C LEU A 12 -6.18 4.71 -0.19
N THR A 13 -7.30 4.96 -0.86
CA THR A 13 -8.57 4.34 -0.49
C THR A 13 -8.97 3.37 -1.60
N ILE A 14 -9.34 2.15 -1.20
CA ILE A 14 -9.80 1.11 -2.11
C ILE A 14 -11.30 0.94 -1.94
N PHE A 15 -12.04 1.07 -3.03
CA PHE A 15 -13.50 0.94 -3.05
C PHE A 15 -13.89 -0.41 -3.63
N ASN A 16 -14.82 -1.08 -2.96
CA ASN A 16 -15.38 -2.34 -3.45
C ASN A 16 -16.88 -2.13 -3.73
N ASN A 17 -17.23 -2.02 -5.00
CA ASN A 17 -18.62 -1.81 -5.43
C ASN A 17 -19.33 -3.11 -5.81
N THR A 18 -18.78 -4.25 -5.40
CA THR A 18 -19.36 -5.56 -5.71
C THR A 18 -20.14 -6.12 -4.53
N ASP A 19 -20.86 -7.21 -4.77
CA ASP A 19 -21.67 -7.89 -3.76
C ASP A 19 -20.87 -8.83 -2.87
N LYS A 20 -19.57 -8.96 -3.12
CA LYS A 20 -18.70 -9.89 -2.40
C LYS A 20 -17.53 -9.15 -1.77
N ASP A 21 -17.09 -9.61 -0.60
CA ASP A 21 -15.84 -9.12 -0.02
C ASP A 21 -14.69 -9.50 -0.94
N ILE A 22 -13.73 -8.60 -1.08
CA ILE A 22 -12.50 -8.86 -1.80
C ILE A 22 -11.32 -8.61 -0.89
N ALA A 23 -10.17 -9.17 -1.25
CA ALA A 23 -8.94 -8.95 -0.48
C ALA A 23 -7.83 -8.50 -1.40
N LEU A 24 -7.13 -7.44 -1.00
CA LEU A 24 -5.86 -7.07 -1.61
C LEU A 24 -4.82 -8.05 -1.09
N ILE A 25 -4.18 -8.80 -1.99
CA ILE A 25 -3.24 -9.84 -1.59
C ILE A 25 -1.80 -9.55 -1.99
N SER A 26 -1.58 -8.57 -2.86
CA SER A 26 -0.22 -8.26 -3.32
C SER A 26 -0.17 -6.85 -3.89
N ALA A 27 0.99 -6.24 -3.77
CA ALA A 27 1.29 -4.96 -4.40
C ALA A 27 2.69 -5.02 -4.98
N LYS A 28 2.91 -4.33 -6.09
CA LYS A 28 4.21 -4.27 -6.74
C LYS A 28 4.43 -2.87 -7.31
N SER A 29 5.62 -2.34 -7.10
CA SER A 29 5.97 -1.01 -7.58
C SER A 29 7.22 -1.06 -8.45
N ASP A 30 7.32 -0.13 -9.40
CA ASP A 30 8.49 -0.01 -10.27
C ASP A 30 9.70 0.61 -9.56
N ILE A 31 9.51 1.29 -8.43
CA ILE A 31 10.61 1.98 -7.74
C ILE A 31 11.13 1.24 -6.51
N SER A 32 10.60 0.08 -6.17
CA SER A 32 11.06 -0.71 -5.04
C SER A 32 11.30 -2.14 -5.44
N GLU A 33 12.25 -2.80 -4.78
CA GLU A 33 12.50 -4.23 -5.01
C GLU A 33 11.42 -5.09 -4.38
N VAL A 34 10.88 -4.64 -3.24
CA VAL A 34 9.88 -5.37 -2.47
C VAL A 34 8.75 -4.45 -2.08
N SER A 35 7.53 -4.93 -2.19
CA SER A 35 6.34 -4.24 -1.69
C SER A 35 5.58 -5.21 -0.78
N GLU A 36 5.12 -4.71 0.37
CA GLU A 36 4.44 -5.53 1.37
C GLU A 36 3.20 -4.82 1.89
N LEU A 37 2.23 -5.63 2.33
CA LEU A 37 1.04 -5.10 3.00
C LEU A 37 1.32 -5.11 4.50
N HIS A 38 1.09 -3.98 5.16
CA HIS A 38 1.36 -3.82 6.58
C HIS A 38 0.16 -3.22 7.30
N THR A 39 0.10 -3.46 8.59
CA THR A 39 -0.82 -2.75 9.49
C THR A 39 -0.06 -2.35 10.74
N HIS A 40 -0.68 -1.49 11.55
CA HIS A 40 -0.15 -1.17 12.86
C HIS A 40 -0.89 -1.98 13.92
N ILE A 41 -0.16 -2.48 14.91
CA ILE A 41 -0.73 -3.16 16.07
C ILE A 41 -0.22 -2.49 17.34
N HIS A 42 -0.99 -2.59 18.41
CA HIS A 42 -0.57 -2.16 19.74
C HIS A 42 -0.17 -3.39 20.54
N LYS A 43 1.08 -3.40 21.03
CA LYS A 43 1.58 -4.49 21.85
C LYS A 43 2.48 -3.92 22.94
N ASP A 44 2.21 -4.29 24.19
CA ASP A 44 3.00 -3.86 25.35
C ASP A 44 3.15 -2.33 25.43
N GLY A 45 2.06 -1.61 25.12
CA GLY A 45 2.05 -0.16 25.15
C GLY A 45 2.75 0.52 24.00
N LYS A 46 3.20 -0.24 23.00
CA LYS A 46 3.89 0.29 21.83
C LYS A 46 3.10 0.05 20.55
N MET A 47 3.19 0.99 19.62
CA MET A 47 2.64 0.81 18.28
C MET A 47 3.72 0.24 17.37
N MET A 48 3.43 -0.88 16.72
CA MET A 48 4.37 -1.59 15.86
C MET A 48 3.75 -1.87 14.52
N MET A 49 4.58 -1.87 13.46
CA MET A 49 4.14 -2.30 12.13
C MET A 49 4.25 -3.82 12.04
N GLN A 50 3.27 -4.43 11.37
CA GLN A 50 3.26 -5.87 11.14
C GLN A 50 2.90 -6.16 9.70
N LYS A 51 3.68 -7.03 9.05
CA LYS A 51 3.34 -7.54 7.72
C LYS A 51 2.12 -8.44 7.84
N ILE A 52 1.19 -8.29 6.89
CA ILE A 52 -0.04 -9.08 6.85
C ILE A 52 -0.20 -9.68 5.45
N PRO A 53 -0.91 -10.83 5.33
CA PRO A 53 -1.09 -11.48 4.04
C PRO A 53 -2.12 -10.82 3.14
N GLU A 54 -3.07 -10.08 3.71
CA GLU A 54 -4.13 -9.46 2.92
C GLU A 54 -4.77 -8.30 3.65
N ILE A 55 -5.45 -7.45 2.87
CA ILE A 55 -6.29 -6.37 3.39
C ILE A 55 -7.68 -6.57 2.82
N ILE A 56 -8.68 -6.76 3.70
CA ILE A 56 -10.06 -7.01 3.29
C ILE A 56 -10.76 -5.70 2.95
N ILE A 57 -11.49 -5.70 1.84
CA ILE A 57 -12.41 -4.64 1.47
C ILE A 57 -13.81 -5.25 1.39
N LYS A 58 -14.67 -4.91 2.32
CA LYS A 58 -16.02 -5.46 2.41
C LYS A 58 -16.88 -5.09 1.20
N ALA A 59 -17.85 -5.96 0.88
CA ALA A 59 -18.82 -5.71 -0.19
C ALA A 59 -19.48 -4.34 0.01
N HIS A 60 -19.65 -3.59 -1.08
CA HIS A 60 -20.28 -2.26 -1.09
C HIS A 60 -19.67 -1.28 -0.10
N SER A 61 -18.35 -1.39 0.13
CA SER A 61 -17.65 -0.58 1.11
C SER A 61 -16.29 -0.15 0.60
N SER A 62 -15.51 0.50 1.46
CA SER A 62 -14.16 0.91 1.14
C SER A 62 -13.24 0.66 2.32
N THR A 63 -11.95 0.57 2.04
CA THR A 63 -10.89 0.50 3.05
C THR A 63 -9.89 1.59 2.76
N GLU A 64 -9.66 2.45 3.76
CA GLU A 64 -8.68 3.51 3.66
C GLU A 64 -7.33 3.05 4.19
N LEU A 65 -6.29 3.16 3.36
CA LEU A 65 -4.91 2.95 3.79
C LEU A 65 -4.38 4.30 4.26
N LYS A 66 -3.96 4.37 5.52
CA LYS A 66 -3.58 5.63 6.14
C LYS A 66 -2.50 5.44 7.19
N SER A 67 -1.84 6.53 7.54
CA SER A 67 -0.84 6.53 8.60
C SER A 67 -1.46 6.01 9.91
N GLY A 68 -0.78 5.07 10.56
CA GLY A 68 -1.29 4.43 11.77
C GLY A 68 -2.25 3.28 11.53
N GLY A 69 -2.60 3.00 10.28
CA GLY A 69 -3.48 1.88 9.91
C GLY A 69 -2.84 0.99 8.87
N TYR A 70 -3.66 0.47 7.95
CA TYR A 70 -3.15 -0.31 6.82
C TYR A 70 -2.31 0.57 5.90
N HIS A 71 -1.27 -0.01 5.30
CA HIS A 71 -0.48 0.69 4.29
C HIS A 71 0.29 -0.30 3.43
N ILE A 72 0.74 0.19 2.27
CA ILE A 72 1.61 -0.57 1.39
C ILE A 72 3.03 -0.04 1.63
N MET A 73 3.91 -0.92 2.12
CA MET A 73 5.31 -0.56 2.33
C MET A 73 6.11 -0.84 1.07
N LEU A 74 6.86 0.16 0.62
CA LEU A 74 7.83 0.02 -0.45
C LEU A 74 9.20 -0.12 0.20
N LEU A 75 9.80 -1.29 0.03
CA LEU A 75 11.09 -1.62 0.65
C LEU A 75 12.19 -1.65 -0.41
N LYS A 76 13.39 -1.30 -0.01
CA LYS A 76 14.55 -1.29 -0.90
C LYS A 76 14.29 -0.43 -2.14
N LEU A 77 14.07 0.85 -1.91
CA LEU A 77 13.84 1.78 -3.01
C LEU A 77 15.01 1.79 -3.97
N LYS A 78 14.72 1.71 -5.26
CA LYS A 78 15.73 1.67 -6.33
C LYS A 78 16.32 3.05 -6.59
N LYS A 79 15.58 4.11 -6.20
CA LYS A 79 16.00 5.49 -6.35
C LYS A 79 15.32 6.34 -5.30
N PRO A 80 15.88 7.51 -4.96
CA PRO A 80 15.24 8.40 -3.99
C PRO A 80 13.88 8.88 -4.49
N ILE A 81 12.93 9.03 -3.57
CA ILE A 81 11.66 9.68 -3.85
C ILE A 81 11.83 11.15 -3.51
N ILE A 82 11.77 11.99 -4.54
CA ILE A 82 11.91 13.43 -4.41
C ILE A 82 10.64 14.09 -4.93
N LYS A 83 10.57 15.42 -4.81
CA LYS A 83 9.46 16.20 -5.38
C LYS A 83 9.29 15.81 -6.85
N ASP A 84 8.05 15.63 -7.28
CA ASP A 84 7.67 15.28 -8.65
C ASP A 84 8.07 13.87 -9.10
N THR A 85 8.51 13.00 -8.17
CA THR A 85 8.70 11.59 -8.50
C THR A 85 7.35 10.95 -8.79
N LYS A 86 7.25 10.21 -9.91
CA LYS A 86 6.05 9.46 -10.27
C LYS A 86 6.32 7.97 -10.07
N VAL A 87 5.33 7.28 -9.56
CA VAL A 87 5.44 5.87 -9.21
C VAL A 87 4.31 5.08 -9.86
N ASN A 88 4.62 3.90 -10.37
CA ASN A 88 3.63 2.97 -10.86
C ASN A 88 3.43 1.88 -9.81
N LEU A 89 2.18 1.46 -9.64
CA LEU A 89 1.81 0.50 -8.62
C LEU A 89 0.78 -0.47 -9.17
N ASP A 90 1.04 -1.77 -9.03
CA ASP A 90 0.10 -2.82 -9.39
C ASP A 90 -0.48 -3.43 -8.12
N LEU A 91 -1.80 -3.50 -8.03
CA LEU A 91 -2.53 -4.08 -6.92
C LEU A 91 -3.23 -5.35 -7.40
N LYS A 92 -2.96 -6.46 -6.74
CA LYS A 92 -3.55 -7.75 -7.09
C LYS A 92 -4.53 -8.18 -6.01
N PHE A 93 -5.72 -8.63 -6.44
CA PHE A 93 -6.81 -9.03 -5.55
C PHE A 93 -7.07 -10.53 -5.65
N ASN A 94 -7.74 -11.08 -4.63
CA ASN A 94 -8.03 -12.51 -4.57
C ASN A 94 -9.07 -12.99 -5.59
N ASN A 95 -9.74 -12.07 -6.29
CA ASN A 95 -10.67 -12.39 -7.36
C ASN A 95 -9.98 -12.44 -8.74
N HIS A 96 -8.67 -12.55 -8.77
CA HIS A 96 -7.82 -12.58 -9.97
C HIS A 96 -7.78 -11.28 -10.75
N LYS A 97 -8.29 -10.19 -10.20
CA LYS A 97 -8.20 -8.87 -10.81
C LYS A 97 -6.93 -8.15 -10.38
N THR A 98 -6.36 -7.39 -11.30
CA THR A 98 -5.20 -6.54 -11.05
C THR A 98 -5.57 -5.12 -11.45
N ILE A 99 -5.25 -4.16 -10.59
CA ILE A 99 -5.41 -2.74 -10.89
C ILE A 99 -4.02 -2.14 -11.05
N GLU A 100 -3.79 -1.49 -12.19
CA GLU A 100 -2.54 -0.79 -12.46
C GLU A 100 -2.76 0.70 -12.23
N LEU A 101 -2.01 1.28 -11.30
CA LEU A 101 -2.00 2.71 -11.03
C LEU A 101 -0.72 3.29 -11.58
N LYS A 102 -0.83 4.25 -12.49
CA LYS A 102 0.33 4.84 -13.17
C LYS A 102 0.50 6.29 -12.76
N ASN A 103 1.76 6.72 -12.68
CA ASN A 103 2.11 8.12 -12.43
C ASN A 103 1.54 8.66 -11.12
N ILE A 104 1.57 7.84 -10.05
CA ILE A 104 1.17 8.30 -8.72
C ILE A 104 2.15 9.37 -8.28
N ASP A 105 1.63 10.52 -7.88
CA ASP A 105 2.44 11.65 -7.42
C ASP A 105 3.06 11.35 -6.06
N SER A 106 4.32 11.72 -5.87
CA SER A 106 5.05 11.46 -4.62
C SER A 106 4.41 12.11 -3.40
N LYS A 107 3.58 13.12 -3.56
CA LYS A 107 2.87 13.72 -2.44
C LYS A 107 1.81 12.80 -1.84
N GLU A 108 1.49 11.70 -2.51
CA GLU A 108 0.54 10.71 -2.01
C GLU A 108 1.20 9.68 -1.08
N PHE A 109 2.48 9.81 -0.81
CA PHE A 109 3.23 8.85 0.02
C PHE A 109 3.72 9.48 1.32
#